data_0280fb55e300f8a64877270a97292bd0
#
_entry.id   0280fb55e300f8a64877270a97292bd0
#
_cell.length_a   1.000
_cell.length_b   1.000
_cell.length_c   1.000
_cell.angle_alpha   90.00
_cell.angle_beta   90.00
_cell.angle_gamma   90.00
#
_symmetry.space_group_name_H-M   'P 1'
#
loop_
_entity.id
_entity.type
_entity.pdbx_description
1 polymer ?
#
loop_
_entity_poly.entity_id
_entity_poly.type
_entity_poly.pdbx_seq_one_letter_code
_entity_poly.pdbx_strand_id
1 'polypeptide(L)'
;MAPTWSLELARADITANAVIPIAMSPMTGTIPAYTELYERYLAGEPIPREIRRDKGLGSPEDVAPLIVWLASEKSQSVTGHAIGIGGDRLTLYSHPAVLDVDYADGGWSAAGIDASWQARFAAQAQTSGPPSRTEG
;
A
#
# COMPACT_ATOMS: atom_id res chain seq x y z
N MET A 1 -7.06 1.36 10.09
CA MET A 1 -7.73 0.25 10.85
C MET A 1 -6.73 -0.72 11.46
N ALA A 2 -5.81 -1.36 10.71
CA ALA A 2 -4.87 -2.33 11.32
C ALA A 2 -4.05 -1.76 12.52
N PRO A 3 -3.46 -0.55 12.45
CA PRO A 3 -2.76 0.01 13.60
C PRO A 3 -3.65 0.23 14.83
N THR A 4 -4.89 0.66 14.64
CA THR A 4 -5.84 0.86 15.76
C THR A 4 -6.21 -0.47 16.40
N TRP A 5 -6.55 -1.47 15.59
CA TRP A 5 -6.89 -2.81 16.09
C TRP A 5 -5.71 -3.50 16.77
N SER A 6 -4.49 -3.28 16.31
CA SER A 6 -3.31 -3.84 16.97
C SER A 6 -3.14 -3.33 18.40
N LEU A 7 -3.47 -2.06 18.65
CA LEU A 7 -3.42 -1.48 19.99
C LEU A 7 -4.56 -2.00 20.88
N GLU A 8 -5.76 -2.11 20.34
CA GLU A 8 -6.93 -2.60 21.09
C GLU A 8 -6.79 -4.08 21.47
N LEU A 9 -6.25 -4.89 20.54
CA LEU A 9 -6.13 -6.34 20.70
C LEU A 9 -4.84 -6.79 21.40
N ALA A 10 -3.89 -5.89 21.61
CA ALA A 10 -2.61 -6.21 22.27
C ALA A 10 -2.78 -6.85 23.65
N ARG A 11 -3.83 -6.49 24.39
CA ARG A 11 -4.12 -7.06 25.72
C ARG A 11 -4.59 -8.51 25.67
N ALA A 12 -5.07 -8.96 24.51
CA ALA A 12 -5.54 -10.32 24.27
C ALA A 12 -4.52 -11.18 23.54
N ASP A 13 -3.30 -10.69 23.35
CA ASP A 13 -2.23 -11.35 22.62
C ASP A 13 -2.62 -11.69 21.15
N ILE A 14 -3.42 -10.82 20.54
CA ILE A 14 -3.92 -10.96 19.17
C ILE A 14 -3.21 -9.96 18.26
N THR A 15 -2.66 -10.45 17.16
CA THR A 15 -2.07 -9.61 16.12
C THR A 15 -3.12 -9.17 15.09
N ALA A 16 -2.99 -7.96 14.57
CA ALA A 16 -3.84 -7.42 13.52
C ALA A 16 -3.00 -6.73 12.45
N ASN A 17 -3.01 -7.25 11.23
CA ASN A 17 -2.28 -6.72 10.09
C ASN A 17 -3.21 -6.54 8.88
N ALA A 18 -2.85 -5.65 7.96
CA ALA A 18 -3.52 -5.49 6.67
C ALA A 18 -2.67 -6.12 5.57
N VAL A 19 -3.29 -6.96 4.74
CA VAL A 19 -2.66 -7.50 3.54
C VAL A 19 -3.17 -6.74 2.32
N ILE A 20 -2.26 -6.32 1.44
CA ILE A 20 -2.54 -5.65 0.17
C ILE A 20 -2.12 -6.58 -0.96
N PRO A 21 -3.02 -7.47 -1.41
CA PRO A 21 -2.70 -8.45 -2.45
C PRO A 21 -2.73 -7.82 -3.84
N ILE A 22 -1.78 -8.23 -4.70
CA ILE A 22 -1.76 -7.89 -6.12
C ILE A 22 -1.67 -9.20 -6.91
N ALA A 23 -2.75 -9.55 -7.61
CA ALA A 23 -2.81 -10.81 -8.35
C ALA A 23 -3.65 -10.69 -9.62
N MET A 24 -3.39 -11.58 -10.58
CA MET A 24 -4.24 -11.79 -11.73
C MET A 24 -5.62 -12.24 -11.28
N SER A 25 -6.64 -11.55 -11.76
CA SER A 25 -8.04 -11.82 -11.46
C SER A 25 -8.91 -11.33 -12.62
N PRO A 26 -10.19 -11.72 -12.70
CA PRO A 26 -11.11 -11.17 -13.69
C PRO A 26 -11.14 -9.63 -13.68
N MET A 27 -11.04 -9.02 -12.50
CA MET A 27 -10.97 -7.56 -12.37
C MET A 27 -9.70 -6.98 -13.03
N THR A 28 -8.56 -7.65 -12.93
CA THR A 28 -7.32 -7.23 -13.61
C THR A 28 -7.50 -7.23 -15.12
N GLY A 29 -8.23 -8.20 -15.67
CA GLY A 29 -8.57 -8.29 -17.09
C GLY A 29 -9.44 -7.14 -17.62
N THR A 30 -10.15 -6.42 -16.75
CA THR A 30 -10.94 -5.23 -17.14
C THR A 30 -10.10 -3.96 -17.29
N ILE A 31 -8.85 -3.99 -16.84
CA ILE A 31 -7.94 -2.85 -16.97
C ILE A 31 -7.30 -2.91 -18.37
N PRO A 32 -7.50 -1.90 -19.25
CA PRO A 32 -7.05 -1.96 -20.65
C PRO A 32 -5.58 -2.32 -20.81
N ALA A 33 -4.72 -1.81 -19.91
CA ALA A 33 -3.28 -2.09 -19.93
C ALA A 33 -2.92 -3.56 -19.62
N TYR A 34 -3.83 -4.35 -19.06
CA TYR A 34 -3.59 -5.73 -18.65
C TYR A 34 -4.50 -6.76 -19.32
N THR A 35 -5.43 -6.34 -20.17
CA THR A 35 -6.39 -7.26 -20.84
C THR A 35 -5.67 -8.36 -21.60
N GLU A 36 -4.75 -8.01 -22.51
CA GLU A 36 -3.98 -8.99 -23.28
C GLU A 36 -3.13 -9.91 -22.38
N LEU A 37 -2.50 -9.34 -21.36
CA LEU A 37 -1.71 -10.12 -20.41
C LEU A 37 -2.58 -11.11 -19.63
N TYR A 38 -3.80 -10.70 -19.27
CA TYR A 38 -4.75 -11.57 -18.58
C TYR A 38 -5.23 -12.72 -19.47
N GLU A 39 -5.52 -12.46 -20.76
CA GLU A 39 -5.88 -13.50 -21.73
C GLU A 39 -4.77 -14.54 -21.90
N ARG A 40 -3.53 -14.09 -22.01
CA ARG A 40 -2.34 -14.95 -22.08
C ARG A 40 -2.16 -15.79 -20.82
N TYR A 41 -2.38 -15.16 -19.64
CA TYR A 41 -2.36 -15.87 -18.37
C TYR A 41 -3.42 -16.97 -18.30
N LEU A 42 -4.65 -16.70 -18.77
CA LEU A 42 -5.72 -17.72 -18.86
C LEU A 42 -5.39 -18.84 -19.84
N ALA A 43 -4.62 -18.56 -20.87
CA ALA A 43 -4.09 -19.56 -21.81
C ALA A 43 -2.94 -20.41 -21.23
N GLY A 44 -2.53 -20.14 -19.97
CA GLY A 44 -1.45 -20.86 -19.31
C GLY A 44 -0.05 -20.32 -19.58
N GLU A 45 0.07 -19.14 -20.20
CA GLU A 45 1.37 -18.52 -20.40
C GLU A 45 1.91 -17.92 -19.09
N PRO A 46 3.23 -17.98 -18.85
CA PRO A 46 3.83 -17.40 -17.66
C PRO A 46 3.74 -15.88 -17.70
N ILE A 47 3.48 -15.28 -16.55
CA ILE A 47 3.51 -13.81 -16.37
C ILE A 47 4.96 -13.35 -16.52
N PRO A 48 5.27 -12.35 -17.39
CA PRO A 48 6.62 -11.85 -17.58
C PRO A 48 7.29 -11.40 -16.29
N ARG A 49 8.58 -11.67 -16.14
CA ARG A 49 9.34 -11.38 -14.93
C ARG A 49 9.30 -9.91 -14.54
N GLU A 50 9.35 -9.00 -15.49
CA GLU A 50 9.27 -7.55 -15.28
C GLU A 50 7.94 -7.17 -14.63
N ILE A 51 6.85 -7.77 -15.08
CA ILE A 51 5.51 -7.54 -14.52
C ILE A 51 5.43 -8.11 -13.10
N ARG A 52 5.93 -9.32 -12.88
CA ARG A 52 5.96 -9.94 -11.55
C ARG A 52 6.75 -9.11 -10.55
N ARG A 53 7.88 -8.56 -10.96
CA ARG A 53 8.80 -7.81 -10.11
C ARG A 53 8.40 -6.34 -9.94
N ASP A 54 8.21 -5.61 -11.04
CA ASP A 54 8.05 -4.16 -11.02
C ASP A 54 6.63 -3.74 -10.65
N LYS A 55 5.64 -4.50 -11.10
CA LYS A 55 4.22 -4.27 -10.76
C LYS A 55 3.73 -5.12 -9.59
N GLY A 56 4.49 -6.15 -9.21
CA GLY A 56 4.06 -7.10 -8.21
C GLY A 56 2.86 -7.95 -8.66
N LEU A 57 2.58 -8.01 -9.96
CA LEU A 57 1.42 -8.71 -10.48
C LEU A 57 1.77 -10.18 -10.74
N GLY A 58 1.20 -11.06 -9.96
CA GLY A 58 1.42 -12.50 -10.03
C GLY A 58 0.12 -13.30 -10.09
N SER A 59 0.21 -14.59 -9.86
CA SER A 59 -0.96 -15.44 -9.68
C SER A 59 -1.57 -15.26 -8.28
N PRO A 60 -2.83 -15.65 -8.03
CA PRO A 60 -3.40 -15.65 -6.68
C PRO A 60 -2.61 -16.48 -5.68
N GLU A 61 -1.95 -17.55 -6.13
CA GLU A 61 -1.12 -18.43 -5.30
C GLU A 61 0.11 -17.72 -4.74
N ASP A 62 0.61 -16.69 -5.42
CA ASP A 62 1.75 -15.89 -4.96
C ASP A 62 1.43 -15.09 -3.67
N VAL A 63 0.15 -14.90 -3.36
CA VAL A 63 -0.31 -14.20 -2.14
C VAL A 63 -0.35 -15.13 -0.92
N ALA A 64 -0.65 -16.40 -1.12
CA ALA A 64 -0.87 -17.37 -0.05
C ALA A 64 0.29 -17.49 0.97
N PRO A 65 1.57 -17.45 0.58
CA PRO A 65 2.68 -17.56 1.53
C PRO A 65 2.68 -16.49 2.63
N LEU A 66 2.26 -15.26 2.33
CA LEU A 66 2.16 -14.22 3.36
C LEU A 66 1.07 -14.53 4.37
N ILE A 67 -0.08 -15.04 3.92
CA ILE A 67 -1.18 -15.40 4.80
C ILE A 67 -0.76 -16.53 5.74
N VAL A 68 -0.12 -17.57 5.20
CA VAL A 68 0.40 -18.70 5.99
C VAL A 68 1.45 -18.22 7.00
N TRP A 69 2.34 -17.33 6.59
CA TRP A 69 3.36 -16.78 7.49
C TRP A 69 2.74 -15.94 8.61
N LEU A 70 1.77 -15.07 8.30
CA LEU A 70 1.05 -14.26 9.29
C LEU A 70 0.22 -15.12 10.28
N ALA A 71 -0.20 -16.31 9.87
CA ALA A 71 -0.90 -17.26 10.73
C ALA A 71 0.04 -18.14 11.57
N SER A 72 1.35 -18.03 11.40
CA SER A 72 2.34 -18.84 12.11
C SER A 72 2.89 -18.13 13.35
N GLU A 73 3.47 -18.91 14.26
CA GLU A 73 4.19 -18.39 15.44
C GLU A 73 5.36 -17.47 15.08
N LYS A 74 5.91 -17.59 13.86
CA LYS A 74 7.05 -16.77 13.39
C LYS A 74 6.70 -15.29 13.22
N SER A 75 5.42 -14.95 13.14
CA SER A 75 4.93 -13.59 12.99
C SER A 75 4.27 -13.00 14.24
N GLN A 76 4.39 -13.65 15.40
CA GLN A 76 3.74 -13.20 16.64
C GLN A 76 4.09 -11.75 17.04
N SER A 77 5.29 -11.28 16.72
CA SER A 77 5.71 -9.90 16.98
C SER A 77 5.25 -8.91 15.88
N VAL A 78 4.63 -9.39 14.80
CA VAL A 78 4.21 -8.57 13.66
C VAL A 78 2.75 -8.19 13.84
N THR A 79 2.49 -6.93 14.20
CA THR A 79 1.13 -6.40 14.36
C THR A 79 1.07 -4.92 13.99
N GLY A 80 -0.08 -4.45 13.51
CA GLY A 80 -0.32 -3.07 13.13
C GLY A 80 0.22 -2.68 11.76
N HIS A 81 0.76 -3.61 10.99
CA HIS A 81 1.39 -3.32 9.71
C HIS A 81 0.45 -3.49 8.51
N ALA A 82 0.77 -2.78 7.42
CA ALA A 82 0.22 -3.01 6.09
C ALA A 82 1.32 -3.60 5.21
N ILE A 83 1.07 -4.81 4.68
CA ILE A 83 2.06 -5.59 3.93
C ILE A 83 1.48 -5.93 2.56
N GLY A 84 2.16 -5.49 1.51
CA GLY A 84 1.81 -5.80 0.12
C GLY A 84 2.52 -7.04 -0.37
N ILE A 85 1.82 -7.88 -1.12
CA ILE A 85 2.39 -9.08 -1.75
C ILE A 85 1.74 -9.34 -3.10
N GLY A 86 2.55 -9.76 -4.05
CA GLY A 86 2.12 -10.25 -5.35
C GLY A 86 3.30 -10.46 -6.28
N GLY A 87 3.20 -11.45 -7.15
CA GLY A 87 4.31 -11.87 -8.00
C GLY A 87 5.60 -12.11 -7.22
N ASP A 88 6.65 -11.41 -7.58
CA ASP A 88 7.97 -11.51 -6.95
C ASP A 88 8.23 -10.37 -5.93
N ARG A 89 7.19 -9.62 -5.58
CA ARG A 89 7.31 -8.40 -4.77
C ARG A 89 6.66 -8.54 -3.40
N LEU A 90 7.41 -8.22 -2.35
CA LEU A 90 6.94 -8.02 -1.00
C LEU A 90 7.19 -6.58 -0.58
N THR A 91 6.21 -5.92 0.04
CA THR A 91 6.28 -4.48 0.36
C THR A 91 5.79 -4.24 1.77
N LEU A 92 6.54 -3.48 2.55
CA LEU A 92 6.09 -2.93 3.83
C LEU A 92 5.73 -1.45 3.63
N TYR A 93 4.51 -1.07 4.03
CA TYR A 93 4.04 0.31 3.96
C TYR A 93 4.32 1.04 5.28
N SER A 94 4.72 2.30 5.18
CA SER A 94 4.90 3.15 6.36
C SER A 94 3.57 3.54 6.98
N HIS A 95 3.57 3.80 8.30
CA HIS A 95 2.45 4.44 8.96
C HIS A 95 2.42 5.94 8.66
N PRO A 96 1.25 6.60 8.71
CA PRO A 96 1.17 8.05 8.70
C PRO A 96 1.99 8.64 9.86
N ALA A 97 2.77 9.66 9.58
CA ALA A 97 3.57 10.39 10.56
C ALA A 97 3.36 11.90 10.38
N VAL A 98 3.54 12.67 11.46
CA VAL A 98 3.60 14.13 11.39
C VAL A 98 4.90 14.51 10.64
N LEU A 99 4.77 15.21 9.52
CA LEU A 99 5.90 15.66 8.71
C LEU A 99 6.38 17.04 9.16
N ASP A 100 5.45 17.94 9.48
CA ASP A 100 5.74 19.31 9.90
C ASP A 100 4.59 19.85 10.76
N VAL A 101 4.86 20.84 11.60
CA VAL A 101 3.86 21.49 12.46
C VAL A 101 4.09 23.00 12.41
N ASP A 102 2.99 23.75 12.28
CA ASP A 102 2.98 25.20 12.41
C ASP A 102 1.99 25.66 13.47
N TYR A 103 2.15 26.85 13.98
CA TYR A 103 1.38 27.36 15.11
C TYR A 103 0.83 28.76 14.82
N ALA A 104 -0.39 29.03 15.28
CA ALA A 104 -0.97 30.36 15.27
C ALA A 104 -1.55 30.69 16.66
N ASP A 105 -1.02 31.72 17.31
CA ASP A 105 -1.48 32.17 18.59
C ASP A 105 -2.95 32.66 18.49
N GLY A 106 -3.80 32.15 19.37
CA GLY A 106 -5.22 32.48 19.34
C GLY A 106 -6.06 31.71 18.33
N GLY A 107 -5.46 30.80 17.56
CA GLY A 107 -6.12 29.93 16.59
C GLY A 107 -5.92 30.34 15.12
N TRP A 108 -6.29 29.47 14.23
CA TRP A 108 -6.10 29.65 12.79
C TRP A 108 -7.30 30.31 12.12
N SER A 109 -7.03 31.29 11.23
CA SER A 109 -7.98 31.75 10.23
C SER A 109 -7.78 31.00 8.91
N ALA A 110 -8.79 30.98 8.04
CA ALA A 110 -8.68 30.36 6.72
C ALA A 110 -7.52 30.95 5.88
N ALA A 111 -7.36 32.28 5.92
CA ALA A 111 -6.24 32.96 5.25
C ALA A 111 -4.87 32.58 5.86
N GLY A 112 -4.80 32.43 7.18
CA GLY A 112 -3.59 31.98 7.87
C GLY A 112 -3.22 30.54 7.49
N ILE A 113 -4.20 29.64 7.40
CA ILE A 113 -3.99 28.26 6.94
C ILE A 113 -3.46 28.26 5.50
N ASP A 114 -4.05 29.04 4.59
CA ASP A 114 -3.59 29.11 3.20
C ASP A 114 -2.15 29.63 3.11
N ALA A 115 -1.82 30.68 3.84
CA ALA A 115 -0.46 31.21 3.89
C ALA A 115 0.55 30.19 4.42
N SER A 116 0.23 29.51 5.51
CA SER A 116 1.07 28.45 6.09
C SER A 116 1.22 27.26 5.13
N TRP A 117 0.13 26.87 4.47
CA TRP A 117 0.16 25.80 3.47
C TRP A 117 1.15 26.10 2.35
N GLN A 118 1.07 27.28 1.73
CA GLN A 118 1.94 27.67 0.63
C GLN A 118 3.41 27.79 1.08
N ALA A 119 3.64 28.35 2.27
CA ALA A 119 4.98 28.60 2.75
C ALA A 119 5.73 27.35 3.25
N ARG A 120 5.01 26.37 3.85
CA ARG A 120 5.62 25.25 4.57
C ARG A 120 5.21 23.89 4.06
N PHE A 121 3.89 23.63 3.92
CA PHE A 121 3.39 22.29 3.73
C PHE A 121 3.33 21.87 2.27
N ALA A 122 3.09 22.79 1.34
CA ALA A 122 2.90 22.46 -0.07
C ALA A 122 4.09 21.67 -0.67
N ALA A 123 5.32 22.03 -0.29
CA ALA A 123 6.52 21.34 -0.76
C ALA A 123 6.70 19.91 -0.20
N GLN A 124 6.05 19.61 0.93
CA GLN A 124 6.11 18.33 1.61
C GLN A 124 4.85 17.49 1.40
N ALA A 125 3.80 18.08 0.83
CA ALA A 125 2.51 17.43 0.63
C ALA A 125 2.66 16.22 -0.30
N GLN A 126 2.23 15.07 0.19
CA GLN A 126 2.23 13.84 -0.58
C GLN A 126 0.96 13.75 -1.40
N THR A 127 1.09 13.49 -2.70
CA THR A 127 -0.04 13.24 -3.59
C THR A 127 -0.35 11.75 -3.64
N SER A 128 -1.63 11.39 -3.53
CA SER A 128 -2.10 10.03 -3.79
C SER A 128 -2.34 9.89 -5.29
N GLY A 129 -1.37 9.32 -6.01
CA GLY A 129 -1.49 9.11 -7.45
C GLY A 129 -0.14 8.79 -8.08
N PRO A 130 -0.11 8.33 -9.34
CA PRO A 130 1.14 8.22 -10.06
C PRO A 130 1.78 9.60 -10.17
N PRO A 131 3.13 9.69 -10.10
CA PRO A 131 3.81 10.96 -10.31
C PRO A 131 3.34 11.55 -11.63
N SER A 132 3.01 12.85 -11.63
CA SER A 132 2.70 13.56 -12.87
C SER A 132 3.82 13.30 -13.87
N ARG A 133 3.49 12.78 -15.06
CA ARG A 133 4.44 12.72 -16.15
C ARG A 133 4.90 14.16 -16.40
N THR A 134 6.11 14.48 -16.02
CA THR A 134 6.82 15.61 -16.60
C THR A 134 7.00 15.24 -18.07
N GLU A 135 6.16 15.86 -18.93
CA GLU A 135 6.40 15.83 -20.35
C GLU A 135 7.75 16.49 -20.60
N GLY A 136 8.73 15.66 -20.97
CA GLY A 136 10.01 16.09 -21.49
C GLY A 136 9.97 16.05 -23.02
#